data_812c27a37456ad66ab1b2ba8d57c3c61
#
_entry.id   812c27a37456ad66ab1b2ba8d57c3c61
#
_cell.length_a   1.000
_cell.length_b   1.000
_cell.length_c   1.000
_cell.angle_alpha   90.00
_cell.angle_beta   90.00
_cell.angle_gamma   90.00
#
_symmetry.space_group_name_H-M   'P 1'
#
loop_
_entity.id
_entity.type
_entity.pdbx_description
1 polymer ?
#
loop_
_entity_poly.entity_id
_entity_poly.type
_entity_poly.pdbx_seq_one_letter_code
_entity_poly.pdbx_strand_id
1 'polypeptide(L)'
;MQTERLEARASASLLLHPRVGIVVPKHRHKIVDRNRVKRRLRELVRSKLLPGLQGIDVLVRAKPEAYDSSYSELAGDISTIGEWTSRISR
;
A
#
# COMPACT_ATOMS: atom_id res chain seq x y z
N MET A 1 9.31 3.75 -4.85
CA MET A 1 8.60 2.99 -5.89
C MET A 1 7.24 3.61 -6.10
N GLN A 2 6.81 3.80 -7.32
CA GLN A 2 5.50 4.37 -7.59
C GLN A 2 4.76 3.54 -8.62
N THR A 3 3.45 3.40 -8.43
CA THR A 3 2.53 2.92 -9.44
C THR A 3 1.67 4.12 -9.89
N GLU A 4 0.72 3.88 -10.76
CA GLU A 4 -0.19 4.95 -11.20
C GLU A 4 -1.00 5.56 -10.05
N ARG A 5 -1.38 4.74 -9.07
CA ARG A 5 -2.30 5.14 -7.99
C ARG A 5 -1.66 5.19 -6.62
N LEU A 6 -0.49 4.58 -6.45
CA LEU A 6 0.13 4.41 -5.15
C LEU A 6 1.60 4.75 -5.18
N GLU A 7 2.13 5.14 -4.02
CA GLU A 7 3.56 5.30 -3.79
C GLU A 7 3.95 4.41 -2.62
N ALA A 8 5.07 3.71 -2.73
CA ALA A 8 5.56 2.84 -1.68
C ALA A 8 7.00 3.18 -1.32
N ARG A 9 7.29 3.17 -0.02
CA ARG A 9 8.64 3.32 0.52
C ARG A 9 8.91 2.17 1.46
N ALA A 10 10.14 1.68 1.44
CA ALA A 10 10.56 0.58 2.29
C ALA A 10 11.77 0.98 3.12
N SER A 11 11.86 0.42 4.32
CA SER A 11 13.01 0.58 5.20
C SER A 11 13.27 -0.74 5.91
N ALA A 12 14.51 -0.91 6.41
CA ALA A 12 14.85 -2.11 7.17
C ALA A 12 13.98 -2.17 8.43
N SER A 13 13.43 -3.34 8.71
CA SER A 13 12.64 -3.55 9.90
C SER A 13 13.54 -4.01 11.04
N LEU A 14 13.38 -3.39 12.20
CA LEU A 14 14.06 -3.78 13.43
C LEU A 14 13.20 -4.76 14.25
N LEU A 15 12.00 -5.07 13.78
CA LEU A 15 11.04 -5.93 14.47
C LEU A 15 11.02 -7.32 13.86
N LEU A 16 10.60 -8.30 14.65
CA LEU A 16 10.40 -9.66 14.19
C LEU A 16 9.28 -9.74 13.15
N HIS A 17 8.30 -8.86 13.27
CA HIS A 17 7.16 -8.83 12.36
C HIS A 17 7.18 -7.57 11.52
N PRO A 18 7.16 -7.68 10.19
CA PRO A 18 7.09 -6.51 9.31
C PRO A 18 5.79 -5.74 9.52
N ARG A 19 5.86 -4.44 9.26
CA ARG A 19 4.70 -3.55 9.39
C ARG A 19 4.46 -2.85 8.06
N VAL A 20 3.17 -2.56 7.80
CA VAL A 20 2.80 -1.73 6.66
C VAL A 20 1.97 -0.56 7.18
N GLY A 21 2.45 0.65 6.94
CA GLY A 21 1.69 1.87 7.19
C GLY A 21 0.93 2.28 5.94
N ILE A 22 -0.27 2.82 6.13
CA ILE A 22 -1.11 3.30 5.04
C ILE A 22 -1.40 4.77 5.28
N VAL A 23 -1.10 5.61 4.27
CA VAL A 23 -1.38 7.05 4.31
C VAL A 23 -2.34 7.38 3.18
N VAL A 24 -3.48 7.97 3.53
CA VAL A 24 -4.49 8.41 2.57
C VAL A 24 -4.71 9.92 2.78
N PRO A 25 -3.98 10.77 2.03
CA PRO A 25 -4.12 12.23 2.16
C PRO A 25 -5.50 12.71 1.73
N LYS A 26 -5.86 13.91 2.15
CA LYS A 26 -7.18 14.47 1.81
C LYS A 26 -7.40 14.67 0.32
N HIS A 27 -6.44 15.23 -0.40
CA HIS A 27 -6.55 15.53 -1.84
C HIS A 27 -7.91 16.13 -2.23
N ARG A 28 -8.52 16.96 -1.37
CA ARG A 28 -9.85 17.57 -1.56
C ARG A 28 -11.00 16.57 -1.60
N HIS A 29 -10.81 15.38 -1.08
CA HIS A 29 -11.86 14.36 -1.03
C HIS A 29 -12.55 14.35 0.32
N LYS A 30 -13.81 13.91 0.33
CA LYS A 30 -14.60 13.79 1.55
C LYS A 30 -14.06 12.68 2.44
N ILE A 31 -14.37 12.74 3.74
CA ILE A 31 -13.97 11.72 4.71
C ILE A 31 -14.45 10.33 4.29
N VAL A 32 -15.68 10.24 3.76
CA VAL A 32 -16.26 8.97 3.30
C VAL A 32 -15.39 8.34 2.21
N ASP A 33 -14.95 9.15 1.24
CA ASP A 33 -14.12 8.68 0.14
C ASP A 33 -12.75 8.23 0.65
N ARG A 34 -12.15 8.99 1.56
CA ARG A 34 -10.87 8.63 2.17
C ARG A 34 -10.97 7.32 2.94
N ASN A 35 -12.03 7.15 3.72
CA ASN A 35 -12.23 5.93 4.51
C ASN A 35 -12.42 4.72 3.61
N ARG A 36 -13.10 4.88 2.47
CA ARG A 36 -13.28 3.82 1.51
C ARG A 36 -11.94 3.35 0.92
N VAL A 37 -11.11 4.30 0.47
CA VAL A 37 -9.78 3.98 -0.07
C VAL A 37 -8.91 3.33 1.00
N LYS A 38 -8.90 3.90 2.20
CA LYS A 38 -8.12 3.38 3.32
C LYS A 38 -8.51 1.94 3.67
N ARG A 39 -9.81 1.64 3.69
CA ARG A 39 -10.31 0.30 3.98
C ARG A 39 -9.90 -0.70 2.91
N ARG A 40 -10.02 -0.31 1.63
CA ARG A 40 -9.61 -1.15 0.51
C ARG A 40 -8.11 -1.45 0.55
N LEU A 41 -7.30 -0.43 0.80
CA LEU A 41 -5.85 -0.61 0.89
C LEU A 41 -5.47 -1.48 2.09
N ARG A 42 -6.11 -1.29 3.23
CA ARG A 42 -5.84 -2.10 4.42
C ARG A 42 -6.12 -3.58 4.16
N GLU A 43 -7.23 -3.89 3.51
CA GLU A 43 -7.59 -5.26 3.16
C GLU A 43 -6.60 -5.86 2.16
N LEU A 44 -6.25 -5.12 1.11
CA LEU A 44 -5.30 -5.59 0.09
C LEU A 44 -3.90 -5.80 0.66
N VAL A 45 -3.45 -4.87 1.50
CA VAL A 45 -2.14 -4.97 2.15
C VAL A 45 -2.09 -6.21 3.03
N ARG A 46 -3.11 -6.43 3.84
CA ARG A 46 -3.14 -7.57 4.75
C ARG A 46 -3.14 -8.90 4.02
N SER A 47 -3.84 -8.99 2.90
CA SER A 47 -3.99 -10.26 2.18
C SER A 47 -2.91 -10.50 1.13
N LYS A 48 -2.39 -9.44 0.49
CA LYS A 48 -1.51 -9.59 -0.67
C LYS A 48 -0.08 -9.10 -0.46
N LEU A 49 0.14 -8.17 0.45
CA LEU A 49 1.46 -7.57 0.63
C LEU A 49 2.14 -8.07 1.89
N LEU A 50 1.48 -7.95 3.02
CA LEU A 50 2.08 -8.25 4.33
C LEU A 50 2.61 -9.69 4.45
N PRO A 51 1.89 -10.73 3.97
CA PRO A 51 2.38 -12.11 4.11
C PRO A 51 3.71 -12.38 3.43
N GLY A 52 4.06 -11.61 2.40
CA GLY A 52 5.32 -11.79 1.66
C GLY A 52 6.47 -10.96 2.17
N LEU A 53 6.26 -10.10 3.18
CA LEU A 53 7.31 -9.22 3.66
C LEU A 53 8.22 -9.91 4.67
N GLN A 54 9.52 -9.70 4.52
CA GLN A 54 10.53 -10.20 5.45
C GLN A 54 11.63 -9.16 5.62
N GLY A 55 11.85 -8.75 6.85
CA GLY A 55 12.96 -7.87 7.20
C GLY A 55 12.82 -6.42 6.78
N ILE A 56 11.68 -6.03 6.26
CA ILE A 56 11.42 -4.64 5.87
C ILE A 56 10.03 -4.18 6.33
N ASP A 57 9.93 -2.89 6.58
CA ASP A 57 8.67 -2.19 6.79
C ASP A 57 8.36 -1.40 5.54
N VAL A 58 7.08 -1.28 5.19
CA VAL A 58 6.65 -0.58 3.97
C VAL A 58 5.62 0.49 4.33
N LEU A 59 5.75 1.66 3.73
CA LEU A 59 4.77 2.72 3.81
C LEU A 59 4.10 2.86 2.45
N VAL A 60 2.79 2.69 2.39
CA VAL A 60 1.99 2.85 1.18
C VAL A 60 1.18 4.13 1.27
N ARG A 61 1.36 5.01 0.30
CA ARG A 61 0.66 6.28 0.23
C ARG A 61 -0.24 6.33 -1.00
N ALA A 62 -1.50 6.71 -0.80
CA ALA A 62 -2.44 6.88 -1.90
C ALA A 62 -2.16 8.18 -2.65
N LYS A 63 -2.08 8.10 -3.97
CA LYS A 63 -2.04 9.26 -4.86
C LYS A 63 -3.46 9.68 -5.19
N PRO A 64 -3.69 10.90 -5.72
CA PRO A 64 -5.05 11.34 -6.07
C PRO A 64 -5.81 10.37 -6.96
N GLU A 65 -5.11 9.69 -7.86
CA GLU A 65 -5.70 8.72 -8.80
C GLU A 65 -6.33 7.52 -8.10
N ALA A 66 -5.93 7.24 -6.85
CA ALA A 66 -6.48 6.11 -6.09
C ALA A 66 -7.97 6.30 -5.74
N TYR A 67 -8.41 7.55 -5.62
CA TYR A 67 -9.78 7.84 -5.20
C TYR A 67 -10.82 7.45 -6.25
N ASP A 68 -10.45 7.51 -7.53
CA ASP A 68 -11.33 7.19 -8.64
C ASP A 68 -11.09 5.79 -9.20
N SER A 69 -10.23 5.02 -8.54
CA SER A 69 -9.89 3.68 -9.01
C SER A 69 -10.84 2.63 -8.46
N SER A 70 -10.95 1.52 -9.19
CA SER A 70 -11.67 0.35 -8.73
C SER A 70 -10.82 -0.45 -7.74
N TYR A 71 -11.46 -1.34 -7.01
CA TYR A 71 -10.76 -2.27 -6.13
C TYR A 71 -9.75 -3.12 -6.91
N SER A 72 -10.15 -3.57 -8.09
CA SER A 72 -9.31 -4.39 -8.98
C SER A 72 -8.05 -3.65 -9.41
N GLU A 73 -8.16 -2.36 -9.73
CA GLU A 73 -7.01 -1.54 -10.10
C GLU A 73 -6.04 -1.35 -8.93
N LEU A 74 -6.58 -1.09 -7.75
CA LEU A 74 -5.75 -1.00 -6.53
C LEU A 74 -5.08 -2.34 -6.23
N ALA A 75 -5.78 -3.46 -6.43
CA ALA A 75 -5.22 -4.78 -6.24
C ALA A 75 -4.03 -5.04 -7.18
N GLY A 76 -4.14 -4.60 -8.42
CA GLY A 76 -3.05 -4.67 -9.39
C GLY A 76 -1.83 -3.89 -8.94
N ASP A 77 -2.04 -2.67 -8.45
CA ASP A 77 -0.95 -1.82 -7.94
C ASP A 77 -0.29 -2.43 -6.70
N ILE A 78 -1.06 -2.98 -5.80
CA ILE A 78 -0.53 -3.67 -4.61
C ILE A 78 0.29 -4.91 -5.03
N SER A 79 -0.16 -5.65 -6.04
CA SER A 79 0.60 -6.78 -6.57
C SER A 79 1.95 -6.34 -7.13
N THR A 80 1.99 -5.21 -7.84
CA THR A 80 3.23 -4.63 -8.37
C THR A 80 4.17 -4.23 -7.23
N ILE A 81 3.64 -3.62 -6.18
CA ILE A 81 4.42 -3.29 -4.98
C ILE A 81 4.94 -4.56 -4.32
N GLY A 82 4.11 -5.62 -4.27
CA GLY A 82 4.51 -6.91 -3.71
C GLY A 82 5.67 -7.54 -4.46
N GLU A 83 5.68 -7.46 -5.78
CA GLU A 83 6.80 -7.93 -6.59
C GLU A 83 8.08 -7.14 -6.29
N TRP A 84 7.96 -5.83 -6.18
CA TRP A 84 9.09 -4.99 -5.83
C TRP A 84 9.64 -5.32 -4.44
N THR A 85 8.77 -5.48 -3.44
CA THR A 85 9.20 -5.81 -2.08
C THR A 85 9.84 -7.18 -2.00
N SER A 86 9.41 -8.14 -2.83
CA SER A 86 10.01 -9.48 -2.84
C SER A 86 11.46 -9.46 -3.34
N ARG A 87 11.84 -8.48 -4.16
CA ARG A 87 13.21 -8.31 -4.65
C ARG A 87 14.14 -7.71 -3.60
N ILE A 88 13.60 -6.88 -2.71
CA ILE A 88 14.40 -6.18 -1.68
C ILE A 88 14.22 -6.78 -0.29
N SER A 89 13.25 -7.66 -0.12
CA SER A 89 12.97 -8.34 1.14
C SER A 89 14.02 -9.42 1.40
N ARG A 90 14.35 -9.64 2.67
CA ARG A 90 15.33 -10.65 3.06
C ARG A 90 14.68 -11.94 3.49
#